data_cd1ca6e368e95d50488ceb29d22f4418
#
_entry.id   cd1ca6e368e95d50488ceb29d22f4418
#
_cell.length_a   1.000
_cell.length_b   1.000
_cell.length_c   1.000
_cell.angle_alpha   90.00
_cell.angle_beta   90.00
_cell.angle_gamma   90.00
#
_symmetry.space_group_name_H-M   'P 1'
#
loop_
_entity.id
_entity.type
_entity.pdbx_description
1 polymer ?
#
loop_
_entity_poly.entity_id
_entity_poly.type
_entity_poly.pdbx_seq_one_letter_code
_entity_poly.pdbx_strand_id
1 'polypeptide(L)'
;MAKTGFAKEHLKSFIERIERLEEEKAALTADIREVYAEAKGNGFDTKIMRQVVRLRKLDRADRQEQEAMLDLYLGALGMRN
;
A
#
# COMPACT_ATOMS: atom_id res chain seq x y z
N MET A 1 33.38 6.34 18.29
CA MET A 1 32.36 5.40 17.85
C MET A 1 33.01 4.14 17.36
N ALA A 2 33.20 3.22 18.24
CA ALA A 2 33.89 1.98 17.93
C ALA A 2 33.27 1.11 16.88
N LYS A 3 31.97 1.30 16.61
CA LYS A 3 31.20 0.43 15.70
C LYS A 3 30.82 1.08 14.39
N THR A 4 31.51 2.17 14.04
CA THR A 4 31.19 2.96 12.86
C THR A 4 31.20 2.13 11.57
N GLY A 5 32.21 1.26 11.38
CA GLY A 5 32.30 0.43 10.18
C GLY A 5 31.17 -0.55 10.02
N PHE A 6 30.83 -1.26 11.11
CA PHE A 6 29.74 -2.22 11.12
C PHE A 6 28.38 -1.53 10.90
N ALA A 7 28.16 -0.44 11.63
CA ALA A 7 26.94 0.35 11.49
C ALA A 7 26.83 0.95 10.08
N LYS A 8 27.95 1.33 9.48
CA LYS A 8 27.99 1.87 8.14
C LYS A 8 27.47 0.88 7.10
N GLU A 9 27.91 -0.38 7.18
CA GLU A 9 27.46 -1.40 6.24
C GLU A 9 25.96 -1.71 6.41
N HIS A 10 25.48 -1.78 7.64
CA HIS A 10 24.07 -1.95 7.92
C HIS A 10 23.24 -0.78 7.38
N LEU A 11 23.68 0.42 7.66
CA LEU A 11 23.02 1.62 7.19
C LEU A 11 22.97 1.66 5.68
N LYS A 12 24.08 1.36 5.02
CA LYS A 12 24.16 1.32 3.56
C LYS A 12 23.16 0.33 2.97
N SER A 13 23.06 -0.86 3.57
CA SER A 13 22.09 -1.87 3.14
C SER A 13 20.66 -1.38 3.22
N PHE A 14 20.29 -0.74 4.31
CA PHE A 14 18.95 -0.18 4.47
C PHE A 14 18.68 0.92 3.45
N ILE A 15 19.63 1.81 3.26
CA ILE A 15 19.48 2.90 2.30
C ILE A 15 19.28 2.35 0.89
N GLU A 16 20.09 1.39 0.48
CA GLU A 16 19.98 0.80 -0.86
C GLU A 16 18.61 0.11 -1.07
N ARG A 17 18.10 -0.56 -0.04
CA ARG A 17 16.79 -1.19 -0.10
C ARG A 17 15.68 -0.17 -0.22
N ILE A 18 15.78 0.91 0.53
CA ILE A 18 14.81 2.01 0.46
C ILE A 18 14.84 2.66 -0.92
N GLU A 19 16.04 2.92 -1.44
CA GLU A 19 16.19 3.54 -2.76
C GLU A 19 15.56 2.68 -3.86
N ARG A 20 15.73 1.38 -3.79
CA ARG A 20 15.12 0.46 -4.75
C ARG A 20 13.61 0.52 -4.69
N LEU A 21 13.05 0.52 -3.48
CA LEU A 21 11.60 0.62 -3.30
C LEU A 21 11.06 1.97 -3.75
N GLU A 22 11.81 3.04 -3.55
CA GLU A 22 11.43 4.36 -4.05
C GLU A 22 11.40 4.40 -5.58
N GLU A 23 12.34 3.72 -6.22
CA GLU A 23 12.35 3.59 -7.70
C GLU A 23 11.13 2.82 -8.18
N GLU A 24 10.80 1.70 -7.52
CA GLU A 24 9.62 0.91 -7.84
C GLU A 24 8.34 1.72 -7.65
N LYS A 25 8.28 2.48 -6.57
CA LYS A 25 7.16 3.37 -6.28
C LYS A 25 7.00 4.42 -7.37
N ALA A 26 8.11 5.01 -7.82
CA ALA A 26 8.08 6.01 -8.89
C ALA A 26 7.54 5.42 -10.20
N ALA A 27 7.96 4.20 -10.54
CA ALA A 27 7.47 3.51 -11.72
C ALA A 27 5.97 3.22 -11.61
N LEU A 28 5.50 2.74 -10.47
CA LEU A 28 4.07 2.49 -10.23
C LEU A 28 3.26 3.78 -10.28
N THR A 29 3.80 4.86 -9.76
CA THR A 29 3.15 6.17 -9.81
C THR A 29 2.97 6.64 -11.25
N ALA A 30 3.98 6.43 -12.09
CA ALA A 30 3.89 6.75 -13.51
C ALA A 30 2.81 5.91 -14.21
N ASP A 31 2.75 4.62 -13.90
CA ASP A 31 1.74 3.72 -14.45
C ASP A 31 0.32 4.16 -14.06
N ILE A 32 0.13 4.55 -12.81
CA ILE A 32 -1.15 5.06 -12.34
C ILE A 32 -1.57 6.32 -13.10
N ARG A 33 -0.63 7.24 -13.33
CA ARG A 33 -0.89 8.44 -14.12
C ARG A 33 -1.34 8.11 -15.54
N GLU A 34 -0.72 7.11 -16.13
CA GLU A 34 -1.08 6.67 -17.48
C GLU A 34 -2.51 6.16 -17.53
N VAL A 35 -2.94 5.39 -16.55
CA VAL A 35 -4.31 4.87 -16.50
C VAL A 35 -5.30 6.02 -16.36
N TYR A 36 -5.02 7.01 -15.51
CA TYR A 36 -5.89 8.18 -15.39
C TYR A 36 -5.91 9.01 -16.68
N ALA A 37 -4.78 9.14 -17.35
CA ALA A 37 -4.73 9.84 -18.63
C ALA A 37 -5.59 9.14 -19.69
N GLU A 38 -5.53 7.82 -19.73
CA GLU A 38 -6.36 7.02 -20.62
C GLU A 38 -7.85 7.20 -20.31
N ALA A 39 -8.21 7.15 -19.03
CA ALA A 39 -9.59 7.37 -18.61
C ALA A 39 -10.09 8.75 -19.00
N LYS A 40 -9.26 9.78 -18.84
CA LYS A 40 -9.59 11.14 -19.23
C LYS A 40 -9.82 11.22 -20.75
N GLY A 41 -8.98 10.55 -21.53
CA GLY A 41 -9.13 10.46 -22.98
C GLY A 41 -10.44 9.80 -23.39
N ASN A 42 -10.99 8.94 -22.55
CA ASN A 42 -12.29 8.29 -22.77
C ASN A 42 -13.47 9.08 -22.20
N GLY A 43 -13.23 10.29 -21.71
CA GLY A 43 -14.28 11.19 -21.25
C GLY A 43 -14.64 11.08 -19.78
N PHE A 44 -13.90 10.33 -18.99
CA PHE A 44 -14.15 10.22 -17.55
C PHE A 44 -13.56 11.38 -16.78
N ASP A 45 -14.21 11.73 -15.67
CA ASP A 45 -13.72 12.76 -14.76
C ASP A 45 -12.72 12.12 -13.78
N THR A 46 -11.44 12.40 -14.00
CA THR A 46 -10.38 11.78 -13.20
C THR A 46 -10.37 12.25 -11.76
N LYS A 47 -10.84 13.47 -11.49
CA LYS A 47 -10.95 13.99 -10.13
C LYS A 47 -11.94 13.16 -9.30
N ILE A 48 -13.08 12.85 -9.91
CA ILE A 48 -14.09 12.00 -9.28
C ILE A 48 -13.58 10.57 -9.15
N MET A 49 -12.89 10.05 -10.16
CA MET A 49 -12.30 8.72 -10.11
C MET A 49 -11.34 8.57 -8.93
N ARG A 50 -10.52 9.59 -8.65
CA ARG A 50 -9.60 9.57 -7.52
C ARG A 50 -10.36 9.49 -6.18
N GLN A 51 -11.49 10.18 -6.08
CA GLN A 51 -12.33 10.10 -4.89
C GLN A 51 -12.92 8.70 -4.72
N VAL A 52 -13.39 8.11 -5.81
CA VAL A 52 -13.94 6.74 -5.78
C VAL A 52 -12.88 5.74 -5.32
N VAL A 53 -11.67 5.84 -5.85
CA VAL A 53 -10.57 4.95 -5.46
C VAL A 53 -10.28 5.07 -3.96
N ARG A 54 -10.30 6.28 -3.44
CA ARG A 54 -10.05 6.54 -2.02
C ARG A 54 -11.15 5.92 -1.15
N LEU A 55 -12.40 6.09 -1.54
CA LEU A 55 -13.54 5.55 -0.80
C LEU A 55 -13.52 4.01 -0.80
N ARG A 56 -13.20 3.40 -1.93
CA ARG A 56 -13.10 1.94 -2.02
C ARG A 56 -12.00 1.38 -1.13
N LYS A 57 -10.93 2.12 -0.95
CA LYS A 57 -9.83 1.74 -0.05
C LYS A 57 -10.29 1.72 1.40
N LEU A 58 -11.04 2.73 1.81
CA LEU A 58 -11.60 2.82 3.16
C LEU A 58 -12.57 1.68 3.43
N ASP A 59 -13.48 1.42 2.49
CA ASP A 59 -14.44 0.32 2.62
C ASP A 59 -13.74 -1.03 2.78
N ARG A 60 -12.68 -1.25 2.03
CA ARG A 60 -11.91 -2.50 2.10
C ARG A 60 -11.24 -2.66 3.45
N ALA A 61 -10.59 -1.61 3.95
CA ALA A 61 -9.91 -1.65 5.25
C ALA A 61 -10.91 -1.92 6.38
N ASP A 62 -12.04 -1.23 6.35
CA ASP A 62 -13.11 -1.38 7.33
C ASP A 62 -13.65 -2.82 7.34
N ARG A 63 -13.89 -3.36 6.15
CA ARG A 63 -14.39 -4.72 5.97
C ARG A 63 -13.40 -5.76 6.50
N GLN A 64 -12.12 -5.60 6.19
CA GLN A 64 -11.07 -6.49 6.67
C GLN A 64 -10.97 -6.47 8.19
N GLU A 65 -11.11 -5.31 8.80
CA GLU A 65 -11.09 -5.17 10.26
C GLU A 65 -12.28 -5.91 10.89
N GLN A 66 -13.47 -5.76 10.32
CA GLN A 66 -14.67 -6.45 10.79
C GLN A 66 -14.52 -7.97 10.66
N GLU A 67 -14.01 -8.44 9.54
CA GLU A 67 -13.78 -9.87 9.32
C GLU A 67 -12.79 -10.44 10.33
N ALA A 68 -11.71 -9.72 10.62
CA ALA A 68 -10.71 -10.15 11.60
C ALA A 68 -11.31 -10.24 13.00
N MET A 69 -12.13 -9.29 13.38
CA MET A 69 -12.80 -9.29 14.68
C MET A 69 -13.81 -10.44 14.79
N LEU A 70 -14.57 -10.66 13.71
CA LEU A 70 -15.51 -11.77 13.67
C LEU A 70 -14.80 -13.11 13.81
N ASP A 71 -13.70 -13.31 13.10
CA ASP A 71 -12.91 -14.55 13.19
C ASP A 71 -12.39 -14.77 14.61
N LEU A 72 -11.94 -13.71 15.27
CA LEU A 72 -11.45 -13.77 16.64
C LEU A 72 -12.54 -14.26 17.59
N TYR A 73 -13.73 -13.70 17.46
CA TYR A 73 -14.85 -14.07 18.33
C TYR A 73 -15.35 -15.48 18.06
N LEU A 74 -15.46 -15.86 16.80
CA LEU A 74 -15.88 -17.21 16.42
C LEU A 74 -14.86 -18.25 16.89
N GLY A 75 -13.58 -17.95 16.77
CA GLY A 75 -12.52 -18.82 17.29
C GLY A 75 -12.60 -19.00 18.79
N ALA A 76 -12.85 -17.91 19.55
CA ALA A 76 -12.98 -17.95 20.99
C ALA A 76 -14.18 -18.80 21.43
N LEU A 77 -15.24 -18.82 20.63
CA LEU A 77 -16.44 -19.63 20.92
C LEU A 77 -16.34 -21.05 20.38
N GLY A 78 -15.25 -21.43 19.75
CA GLY A 78 -15.09 -22.76 19.18
C GLY A 78 -15.96 -23.03 17.96
N MET A 79 -16.44 -21.97 17.28
CA MET A 79 -17.32 -22.09 16.12
C MET A 79 -16.55 -22.17 14.80
N ARG A 80 -15.23 -22.04 14.85
CA ARG A 80 -14.38 -22.08 13.67
C ARG A 80 -13.17 -22.96 13.91
N ASN A 81 -12.77 -23.73 12.92
CA ASN A 81 -11.62 -24.64 13.02
C ASN A 81 -10.31 -23.95 12.73
#